data_0f1ec3d4cd2ad514619098a661d6d2f5
#
_entry.id   0f1ec3d4cd2ad514619098a661d6d2f5
#
_cell.length_a   1.000
_cell.length_b   1.000
_cell.length_c   1.000
_cell.angle_alpha   90.00
_cell.angle_beta   90.00
_cell.angle_gamma   90.00
#
_symmetry.space_group_name_H-M   'P 1'
#
loop_
_entity.id
_entity.type
_entity.pdbx_description
1 polymer ?
#
loop_
_entity_poly.entity_id
_entity_poly.type
_entity_poly.pdbx_seq_one_letter_code
_entity_poly.pdbx_strand_id
1 'polypeptide(L)'
;MWPSHISDAAWRERLAADVAELLPYCDGIDVDFEWLYSGDSRWTSGYGPMVEALRAAIPEDKVFSVSLHPVAYFLPTKWIDMPDYYTFQIYGPQVTWFAYDNYVSAYNKFVSWGFPKEKIGMSYPTTATTGSNVTGYKNIVAANPDLSTDANTATMSGSSYTFNGVDCVKDKMNFILEQNSGTVMYFAYFS
;
A
#
# COMPACT_ATOMS: atom_id res chain seq x y z
N MET A 1 -11.11 9.15 13.61
CA MET A 1 -11.81 8.23 14.52
C MET A 1 -10.87 7.16 15.07
N TRP A 2 -10.28 6.27 14.27
CA TRP A 2 -9.33 5.24 14.72
C TRP A 2 -8.13 5.77 15.54
N PRO A 3 -7.42 6.85 15.12
CA PRO A 3 -6.24 7.33 15.85
C PRO A 3 -6.49 7.72 17.31
N SER A 4 -7.72 8.09 17.67
CA SER A 4 -8.05 8.46 19.05
C SER A 4 -8.26 7.27 19.97
N HIS A 5 -8.56 6.09 19.42
CA HIS A 5 -8.88 4.89 20.20
C HIS A 5 -7.78 3.82 20.15
N ILE A 6 -6.85 3.93 19.22
CA ILE A 6 -5.86 2.88 18.96
C ILE A 6 -5.00 2.53 20.19
N SER A 7 -4.79 3.47 21.12
CA SER A 7 -4.05 3.25 22.37
C SER A 7 -4.92 2.67 23.49
N ASP A 8 -6.24 2.55 23.31
CA ASP A 8 -7.15 1.93 24.28
C ASP A 8 -7.12 0.40 24.12
N ALA A 9 -6.72 -0.31 25.16
CA ALA A 9 -6.64 -1.76 25.16
C ALA A 9 -8.02 -2.43 24.95
N ALA A 10 -9.06 -1.95 25.63
CA ALA A 10 -10.39 -2.51 25.50
C ALA A 10 -10.97 -2.29 24.09
N TRP A 11 -10.59 -1.20 23.42
CA TRP A 11 -10.96 -0.98 22.02
C TRP A 11 -10.28 -1.98 21.10
N ARG A 12 -8.97 -2.26 21.29
CA ARG A 12 -8.23 -3.25 20.49
C ARG A 12 -8.77 -4.67 20.69
N GLU A 13 -9.14 -5.04 21.91
CA GLU A 13 -9.76 -6.33 22.22
C GLU A 13 -11.11 -6.49 21.50
N ARG A 14 -11.95 -5.46 21.50
CA ARG A 14 -13.20 -5.47 20.74
C ARG A 14 -12.97 -5.57 19.24
N LEU A 15 -12.03 -4.79 18.70
CA LEU A 15 -11.67 -4.87 17.28
C LEU A 15 -11.22 -6.30 16.89
N ALA A 16 -10.39 -6.93 17.71
CA ALA A 16 -9.94 -8.29 17.47
C ALA A 16 -11.09 -9.32 17.52
N ALA A 17 -12.04 -9.14 18.43
CA ALA A 17 -13.25 -9.97 18.50
C ALA A 17 -14.14 -9.76 17.26
N ASP A 18 -14.39 -8.51 16.85
CA ASP A 18 -15.18 -8.18 15.67
C ASP A 18 -14.53 -8.78 14.39
N VAL A 19 -13.20 -8.72 14.29
CA VAL A 19 -12.45 -9.35 13.18
C VAL A 19 -12.62 -10.87 13.19
N ALA A 20 -12.53 -11.52 14.36
CA ALA A 20 -12.71 -12.97 14.48
C ALA A 20 -14.10 -13.42 13.99
N GLU A 21 -15.14 -12.61 14.19
CA GLU A 21 -16.49 -12.89 13.68
C GLU A 21 -16.60 -12.82 12.15
N LEU A 22 -15.71 -12.07 11.47
CA LEU A 22 -15.69 -11.94 10.02
C LEU A 22 -14.92 -13.08 9.32
N LEU A 23 -13.94 -13.70 9.99
CA LEU A 23 -13.04 -14.69 9.40
C LEU A 23 -13.72 -15.92 8.78
N PRO A 24 -14.90 -16.41 9.25
CA PRO A 24 -15.62 -17.48 8.55
C PRO A 24 -16.08 -17.12 7.15
N TYR A 25 -16.13 -15.84 6.80
CA TYR A 25 -16.66 -15.31 5.54
C TYR A 25 -15.59 -14.81 4.57
N CYS A 26 -14.30 -14.86 4.96
CA CYS A 26 -13.19 -14.39 4.14
C CYS A 26 -11.93 -15.22 4.35
N ASP A 27 -10.96 -15.08 3.45
CA ASP A 27 -9.67 -15.80 3.50
C ASP A 27 -8.60 -15.08 4.31
N GLY A 28 -8.88 -13.84 4.73
CA GLY A 28 -7.96 -13.04 5.52
C GLY A 28 -8.44 -11.62 5.75
N ILE A 29 -7.61 -10.85 6.43
CA ILE A 29 -7.87 -9.44 6.77
C ILE A 29 -6.67 -8.60 6.34
N ASP A 30 -6.93 -7.49 5.67
CA ASP A 30 -5.97 -6.41 5.46
C ASP A 30 -6.30 -5.22 6.36
N VAL A 31 -5.30 -4.69 7.05
CA VAL A 31 -5.43 -3.49 7.86
C VAL A 31 -4.91 -2.30 7.09
N ASP A 32 -5.81 -1.55 6.52
CA ASP A 32 -5.52 -0.27 5.88
C ASP A 32 -5.75 0.86 6.88
N PHE A 33 -4.70 1.16 7.65
CA PHE A 33 -4.75 2.19 8.69
C PHE A 33 -4.07 3.47 8.23
N GLU A 34 -4.86 4.42 7.85
CA GLU A 34 -4.42 5.77 7.57
C GLU A 34 -4.91 6.71 8.70
N TRP A 35 -4.16 7.41 9.57
CA TRP A 35 -2.77 7.79 9.38
C TRP A 35 -2.13 8.09 10.73
N LEU A 36 -0.95 7.57 10.97
CA LEU A 36 -0.05 8.11 11.98
C LEU A 36 1.20 8.64 11.27
N TYR A 37 1.60 9.85 11.58
CA TYR A 37 2.82 10.43 11.02
C TYR A 37 4.07 9.84 11.64
N SER A 38 5.19 9.92 10.93
CA SER A 38 6.50 9.55 11.47
C SER A 38 6.77 10.27 12.79
N GLY A 39 7.21 9.51 13.81
CA GLY A 39 7.47 10.04 15.16
C GLY A 39 6.24 10.09 16.07
N ASP A 40 5.05 9.73 15.62
CA ASP A 40 3.88 9.61 16.49
C ASP A 40 4.06 8.45 17.48
N SER A 41 3.98 8.74 18.78
CA SER A 41 4.15 7.73 19.83
C SER A 41 3.12 6.60 19.78
N ARG A 42 2.00 6.81 19.10
CA ARG A 42 0.94 5.81 18.93
C ARG A 42 1.34 4.64 18.03
N TRP A 43 2.41 4.73 17.26
CA TRP A 43 3.00 3.57 16.59
C TRP A 43 3.36 2.47 17.60
N THR A 44 3.88 2.86 18.76
CA THR A 44 4.31 1.94 19.83
C THR A 44 3.20 1.68 20.85
N SER A 45 2.43 2.70 21.25
CA SER A 45 1.42 2.57 22.30
C SER A 45 0.06 2.06 21.80
N GLY A 46 -0.15 2.05 20.50
CA GLY A 46 -1.44 1.73 19.89
C GLY A 46 -1.35 0.80 18.69
N TYR A 47 -0.70 1.24 17.62
CA TYR A 47 -0.71 0.53 16.34
C TYR A 47 -0.01 -0.85 16.43
N GLY A 48 1.20 -0.90 16.98
CA GLY A 48 1.88 -2.18 17.19
C GLY A 48 1.10 -3.16 18.08
N PRO A 49 0.60 -2.74 19.26
CA PRO A 49 -0.30 -3.57 20.06
C PRO A 49 -1.61 -3.95 19.38
N MET A 50 -2.13 -3.15 18.44
CA MET A 50 -3.27 -3.53 17.62
C MET A 50 -2.91 -4.66 16.65
N VAL A 51 -1.76 -4.55 15.96
CA VAL A 51 -1.25 -5.62 15.08
C VAL A 51 -1.07 -6.92 15.86
N GLU A 52 -0.51 -6.84 17.09
CA GLU A 52 -0.36 -8.00 18.00
C GLU A 52 -1.70 -8.64 18.36
N ALA A 53 -2.70 -7.82 18.73
CA ALA A 53 -4.05 -8.31 19.08
C ALA A 53 -4.76 -8.96 17.88
N LEU A 54 -4.63 -8.37 16.70
CA LEU A 54 -5.21 -8.91 15.46
C LEU A 54 -4.52 -10.22 15.07
N ARG A 55 -3.18 -10.30 15.11
CA ARG A 55 -2.47 -11.55 14.83
C ARG A 55 -2.89 -12.68 15.76
N ALA A 56 -3.12 -12.38 17.03
CA ALA A 56 -3.58 -13.38 18.00
C ALA A 56 -5.02 -13.86 17.73
N ALA A 57 -5.87 -13.04 17.13
CA ALA A 57 -7.24 -13.38 16.80
C ALA A 57 -7.41 -14.06 15.43
N ILE A 58 -6.46 -13.87 14.51
CA ILE A 58 -6.50 -14.42 13.15
C ILE A 58 -5.79 -15.78 13.14
N PRO A 59 -6.46 -16.89 12.77
CA PRO A 59 -5.83 -18.21 12.66
C PRO A 59 -4.70 -18.25 11.62
N GLU A 60 -3.76 -19.20 11.77
CA GLU A 60 -2.61 -19.33 10.86
C GLU A 60 -2.97 -19.69 9.41
N ASP A 61 -4.14 -20.28 9.19
CA ASP A 61 -4.67 -20.62 7.85
C ASP A 61 -5.38 -19.42 7.18
N LYS A 62 -5.45 -18.27 7.86
CA LYS A 62 -6.01 -17.02 7.34
C LYS A 62 -4.92 -15.97 7.16
N VAL A 63 -4.99 -15.25 6.05
CA VAL A 63 -4.03 -14.19 5.72
C VAL A 63 -4.24 -12.95 6.60
N PHE A 64 -3.16 -12.43 7.15
CA PHE A 64 -3.12 -11.15 7.81
C PHE A 64 -2.14 -10.21 7.12
N SER A 65 -2.62 -9.18 6.47
CA SER A 65 -1.78 -8.17 5.83
C SER A 65 -2.02 -6.78 6.42
N VAL A 66 -1.06 -5.90 6.16
CA VAL A 66 -1.10 -4.51 6.61
C VAL A 66 -0.75 -3.61 5.44
N SER A 67 -1.64 -2.68 5.13
CA SER A 67 -1.40 -1.62 4.16
C SER A 67 -0.86 -0.36 4.84
N LEU A 68 0.26 0.16 4.34
CA LEU A 68 0.95 1.32 4.87
C LEU A 68 1.05 2.42 3.81
N HIS A 69 0.78 3.66 4.21
CA HIS A 69 0.80 4.81 3.31
C HIS A 69 2.22 5.41 3.14
N PRO A 70 2.57 5.97 1.97
CA PRO A 70 3.90 6.56 1.69
C PRO A 70 4.40 7.60 2.68
N VAL A 71 3.53 8.28 3.40
CA VAL A 71 3.91 9.29 4.40
C VAL A 71 4.02 8.74 5.82
N ALA A 72 3.65 7.47 6.04
CA ALA A 72 3.57 6.85 7.36
C ALA A 72 3.95 5.36 7.29
N TYR A 73 5.23 5.08 7.04
CA TYR A 73 5.77 3.73 6.84
C TYR A 73 6.49 3.21 8.07
N PHE A 74 5.93 3.33 9.23
CA PHE A 74 6.64 2.90 10.41
C PHE A 74 5.83 1.87 11.18
N LEU A 75 6.40 0.68 11.34
CA LEU A 75 6.00 -0.28 12.35
C LEU A 75 7.23 -0.66 13.14
N PRO A 76 7.23 -0.51 14.48
CA PRO A 76 8.39 -0.89 15.29
C PRO A 76 8.78 -2.35 15.09
N THR A 77 10.08 -2.64 15.09
CA THR A 77 10.65 -3.96 14.78
C THR A 77 10.04 -5.12 15.59
N LYS A 78 9.59 -4.86 16.81
CA LYS A 78 8.89 -5.88 17.64
C LYS A 78 7.69 -6.51 16.92
N TRP A 79 7.01 -5.78 16.05
CA TRP A 79 5.76 -6.23 15.39
C TRP A 79 5.91 -6.47 13.88
N ILE A 80 7.10 -6.19 13.33
CA ILE A 80 7.32 -6.19 11.87
C ILE A 80 7.18 -7.59 11.25
N ASP A 81 7.35 -8.64 12.03
CA ASP A 81 7.22 -10.03 11.56
C ASP A 81 5.81 -10.61 11.72
N MET A 82 4.89 -9.89 12.38
CA MET A 82 3.57 -10.42 12.70
C MET A 82 2.62 -10.53 11.50
N PRO A 83 2.51 -9.56 10.59
CA PRO A 83 1.75 -9.73 9.35
C PRO A 83 2.41 -10.76 8.41
N ASP A 84 1.59 -11.43 7.62
CA ASP A 84 2.09 -12.35 6.59
C ASP A 84 2.78 -11.59 5.47
N TYR A 85 2.23 -10.41 5.10
CA TYR A 85 2.88 -9.46 4.19
C TYR A 85 2.38 -8.02 4.41
N TYR A 86 3.06 -7.08 3.78
CA TYR A 86 2.75 -5.66 3.78
C TYR A 86 2.39 -5.21 2.38
N THR A 87 1.44 -4.28 2.26
CA THR A 87 1.20 -3.54 1.03
C THR A 87 1.60 -2.09 1.23
N PHE A 88 2.65 -1.67 0.53
CA PHE A 88 3.06 -0.26 0.54
C PHE A 88 2.38 0.47 -0.61
N GLN A 89 1.52 1.42 -0.27
CA GLN A 89 0.70 2.18 -1.21
C GLN A 89 1.53 3.29 -1.88
N ILE A 90 2.26 2.95 -2.96
CA ILE A 90 3.13 3.88 -3.72
C ILE A 90 2.29 4.61 -4.76
N TYR A 91 1.29 5.33 -4.29
CA TYR A 91 0.39 6.15 -5.10
C TYR A 91 -0.18 7.29 -4.26
N GLY A 92 -1.03 8.11 -4.84
CA GLY A 92 -1.65 9.26 -4.21
C GLY A 92 -1.54 10.49 -5.11
N PRO A 93 -1.88 11.69 -4.63
CA PRO A 93 -1.92 12.90 -5.44
C PRO A 93 -0.52 13.40 -5.88
N GLN A 94 0.54 12.91 -5.26
CA GLN A 94 1.91 13.31 -5.61
C GLN A 94 2.40 12.53 -6.82
N VAL A 95 2.54 13.22 -7.94
CA VAL A 95 3.01 12.65 -9.21
C VAL A 95 4.39 11.99 -9.14
N THR A 96 5.22 12.37 -8.17
CA THR A 96 6.54 11.79 -7.94
C THR A 96 6.51 10.29 -7.66
N TRP A 97 5.41 9.77 -7.07
CA TRP A 97 5.25 8.34 -6.79
C TRP A 97 5.12 7.47 -8.05
N PHE A 98 4.79 8.06 -9.19
CA PHE A 98 4.69 7.34 -10.45
C PHE A 98 6.05 6.97 -11.04
N ALA A 99 7.10 7.77 -10.79
CA ALA A 99 8.43 7.54 -11.36
C ALA A 99 9.06 6.23 -10.85
N TYR A 100 9.70 5.49 -11.76
CA TYR A 100 10.38 4.22 -11.45
C TYR A 100 11.47 4.38 -10.38
N ASP A 101 12.32 5.40 -10.48
CA ASP A 101 13.40 5.63 -9.51
C ASP A 101 12.89 5.87 -8.09
N ASN A 102 11.75 6.55 -7.96
CA ASN A 102 11.12 6.76 -6.65
C ASN A 102 10.52 5.46 -6.09
N TYR A 103 10.01 4.60 -6.97
CA TYR A 103 9.53 3.27 -6.59
C TYR A 103 10.66 2.39 -6.03
N VAL A 104 11.79 2.33 -6.73
CA VAL A 104 13.00 1.63 -6.28
C VAL A 104 13.54 2.22 -4.97
N SER A 105 13.59 3.55 -4.88
CA SER A 105 14.05 4.24 -3.68
C SER A 105 13.16 3.95 -2.47
N ALA A 106 11.84 3.90 -2.65
CA ALA A 106 10.89 3.54 -1.60
C ALA A 106 11.11 2.09 -1.13
N TYR A 107 11.24 1.14 -2.04
CA TYR A 107 11.54 -0.25 -1.70
C TYR A 107 12.82 -0.38 -0.86
N ASN A 108 13.91 0.23 -1.30
CA ASN A 108 15.19 0.19 -0.59
C ASN A 108 15.06 0.80 0.82
N LYS A 109 14.24 1.82 0.97
CA LYS A 109 13.96 2.44 2.26
C LYS A 109 13.24 1.46 3.20
N PHE A 110 12.23 0.70 2.73
CA PHE A 110 11.55 -0.30 3.55
C PHE A 110 12.50 -1.40 4.01
N VAL A 111 13.35 -1.90 3.11
CA VAL A 111 14.40 -2.86 3.45
C VAL A 111 15.34 -2.29 4.52
N SER A 112 15.75 -1.02 4.38
CA SER A 112 16.61 -0.36 5.37
C SER A 112 15.94 -0.18 6.74
N TRP A 113 14.63 -0.15 6.81
CA TRP A 113 13.85 -0.11 8.05
C TRP A 113 13.62 -1.48 8.67
N GLY A 114 14.13 -2.55 8.05
CA GLY A 114 14.08 -3.91 8.55
C GLY A 114 12.85 -4.70 8.12
N PHE A 115 12.04 -4.22 7.17
CA PHE A 115 10.97 -5.04 6.61
C PHE A 115 11.56 -6.24 5.85
N PRO A 116 11.11 -7.49 6.14
CA PRO A 116 11.54 -8.67 5.42
C PRO A 116 11.16 -8.55 3.94
N LYS A 117 12.13 -8.78 3.04
CA LYS A 117 11.92 -8.60 1.59
C LYS A 117 10.77 -9.42 1.06
N GLU A 118 10.67 -10.67 1.51
CA GLU A 118 9.64 -11.64 1.12
C GLU A 118 8.22 -11.24 1.58
N LYS A 119 8.11 -10.30 2.52
CA LYS A 119 6.83 -9.76 3.00
C LYS A 119 6.49 -8.40 2.39
N ILE A 120 7.40 -7.77 1.66
CA ILE A 120 7.15 -6.46 1.04
C ILE A 120 6.29 -6.64 -0.20
N GLY A 121 5.10 -6.04 -0.19
CA GLY A 121 4.25 -5.84 -1.35
C GLY A 121 4.33 -4.38 -1.79
N MET A 122 4.72 -4.15 -3.03
CA MET A 122 4.77 -2.81 -3.61
C MET A 122 3.57 -2.57 -4.51
N SER A 123 2.96 -1.40 -4.41
CA SER A 123 1.80 -1.06 -5.23
C SER A 123 2.11 -0.07 -6.34
N TYR A 124 1.27 -0.04 -7.34
CA TYR A 124 1.22 1.01 -8.35
C TYR A 124 -0.23 1.35 -8.72
N PRO A 125 -0.54 2.62 -9.04
CA PRO A 125 -1.88 2.98 -9.49
C PRO A 125 -2.09 2.64 -10.96
N THR A 126 -3.32 2.23 -11.29
CA THR A 126 -3.84 2.11 -12.65
C THR A 126 -4.62 3.36 -13.07
N THR A 127 -4.46 4.42 -12.31
CA THR A 127 -5.05 5.74 -12.54
C THR A 127 -4.01 6.70 -13.11
N ALA A 128 -4.51 7.78 -13.69
CA ALA A 128 -3.75 8.96 -14.10
C ALA A 128 -4.18 10.17 -13.28
N THR A 129 -3.24 11.04 -12.93
CA THR A 129 -3.52 12.22 -12.11
C THR A 129 -2.98 13.51 -12.73
N THR A 130 -3.70 14.61 -12.49
CA THR A 130 -3.25 15.97 -12.73
C THR A 130 -3.73 16.87 -11.59
N GLY A 131 -2.80 17.33 -10.74
CA GLY A 131 -3.15 18.03 -9.50
C GLY A 131 -4.06 17.15 -8.63
N SER A 132 -5.27 17.64 -8.30
CA SER A 132 -6.27 16.91 -7.51
C SER A 132 -7.20 16.03 -8.35
N ASN A 133 -7.12 16.09 -9.67
CA ASN A 133 -8.00 15.32 -10.54
C ASN A 133 -7.40 13.95 -10.85
N VAL A 134 -8.20 12.91 -10.69
CA VAL A 134 -7.84 11.52 -10.95
C VAL A 134 -8.78 10.93 -11.98
N THR A 135 -8.24 10.16 -12.91
CA THR A 135 -9.03 9.41 -13.94
C THR A 135 -8.43 8.03 -14.13
N GLY A 136 -9.20 7.08 -14.66
CA GLY A 136 -8.67 5.76 -15.03
C GLY A 136 -7.72 5.86 -16.23
N TYR A 137 -6.68 5.03 -16.26
CA TYR A 137 -5.75 4.93 -17.39
C TYR A 137 -6.46 4.64 -18.72
N LYS A 138 -7.56 3.86 -18.70
CA LYS A 138 -8.39 3.60 -19.88
C LYS A 138 -8.89 4.88 -20.57
N ASN A 139 -9.19 5.94 -19.80
CA ASN A 139 -9.65 7.21 -20.36
C ASN A 139 -8.52 7.97 -21.05
N ILE A 140 -7.29 7.84 -20.52
CA ILE A 140 -6.08 8.39 -21.15
C ILE A 140 -5.84 7.72 -22.51
N VAL A 141 -5.91 6.38 -22.57
CA VAL A 141 -5.76 5.60 -23.81
C VAL A 141 -6.85 5.93 -24.80
N ALA A 142 -8.10 6.04 -24.37
CA ALA A 142 -9.23 6.41 -25.24
C ALA A 142 -9.07 7.82 -25.85
N ALA A 143 -8.50 8.75 -25.09
CA ALA A 143 -8.22 10.11 -25.57
C ALA A 143 -6.95 10.21 -26.44
N ASN A 144 -6.06 9.22 -26.39
CA ASN A 144 -4.78 9.17 -27.09
C ASN A 144 -4.59 7.78 -27.73
N PRO A 145 -5.26 7.47 -28.86
CA PRO A 145 -5.23 6.11 -29.43
C PRO A 145 -3.83 5.64 -29.86
N ASP A 146 -2.94 6.57 -30.18
CA ASP A 146 -1.55 6.29 -30.59
C ASP A 146 -0.55 6.42 -29.41
N LEU A 147 -1.03 6.34 -28.17
CA LEU A 147 -0.20 6.46 -26.99
C LEU A 147 0.87 5.36 -26.96
N SER A 148 2.14 5.77 -26.91
CA SER A 148 3.26 4.83 -26.82
C SER A 148 3.27 4.11 -25.47
N THR A 149 3.74 2.85 -25.44
CA THR A 149 3.82 2.02 -24.21
C THR A 149 4.82 2.55 -23.17
N ASP A 150 5.80 3.33 -23.60
CA ASP A 150 6.80 3.99 -22.75
C ASP A 150 6.32 5.34 -22.19
N ALA A 151 5.18 5.87 -22.69
CA ALA A 151 4.63 7.14 -22.22
C ALA A 151 4.12 7.03 -20.79
N ASN A 152 4.55 7.97 -19.95
CA ASN A 152 4.09 8.14 -18.56
C ASN A 152 3.34 9.46 -18.34
N THR A 153 3.14 10.23 -19.40
CA THR A 153 2.35 11.47 -19.42
C THR A 153 1.58 11.56 -20.71
N ALA A 154 0.37 12.16 -20.67
CA ALA A 154 -0.41 12.48 -21.86
C ALA A 154 -1.35 13.64 -21.57
N THR A 155 -1.79 14.32 -22.63
CA THR A 155 -2.79 15.40 -22.52
C THR A 155 -4.19 14.85 -22.76
N MET A 156 -5.13 15.19 -21.86
CA MET A 156 -6.55 14.92 -22.04
C MET A 156 -7.34 16.15 -21.58
N SER A 157 -8.27 16.62 -22.42
CA SER A 157 -9.10 17.80 -22.15
C SER A 157 -8.29 19.06 -21.75
N GLY A 158 -7.14 19.26 -22.39
CA GLY A 158 -6.28 20.42 -22.15
C GLY A 158 -5.39 20.34 -20.90
N SER A 159 -5.44 19.26 -20.13
CA SER A 159 -4.61 19.03 -18.94
C SER A 159 -3.61 17.91 -19.18
N SER A 160 -2.38 18.07 -18.61
CA SER A 160 -1.36 17.01 -18.64
C SER A 160 -1.57 16.08 -17.46
N TYR A 161 -1.73 14.79 -17.73
CA TYR A 161 -1.87 13.72 -16.74
C TYR A 161 -0.59 12.90 -16.64
N THR A 162 -0.23 12.50 -15.43
CA THR A 162 0.84 11.56 -15.14
C THR A 162 0.25 10.21 -14.73
N PHE A 163 0.83 9.12 -15.23
CA PHE A 163 0.37 7.74 -14.99
C PHE A 163 1.56 6.77 -15.07
N ASN A 164 1.31 5.50 -14.76
CA ASN A 164 2.24 4.43 -15.08
C ASN A 164 1.90 3.89 -16.47
N GLY A 165 2.77 4.15 -17.45
CA GLY A 165 2.69 3.51 -18.76
C GLY A 165 3.00 2.02 -18.68
N VAL A 166 2.69 1.30 -19.76
CA VAL A 166 2.82 -0.17 -19.81
C VAL A 166 4.26 -0.62 -19.51
N ASP A 167 5.25 0.06 -20.09
CA ASP A 167 6.66 -0.32 -19.89
C ASP A 167 7.14 0.02 -18.47
N CYS A 168 6.70 1.15 -17.89
CA CYS A 168 6.99 1.50 -16.51
C CYS A 168 6.39 0.46 -15.52
N VAL A 169 5.19 -0.05 -15.77
CA VAL A 169 4.59 -1.14 -14.98
C VAL A 169 5.42 -2.42 -15.10
N LYS A 170 5.83 -2.81 -16.31
CA LYS A 170 6.69 -3.98 -16.52
C LYS A 170 8.01 -3.86 -15.76
N ASP A 171 8.65 -2.69 -15.81
CA ASP A 171 9.92 -2.46 -15.12
C ASP A 171 9.73 -2.57 -13.59
N LYS A 172 8.67 -2.00 -13.04
CA LYS A 172 8.33 -2.14 -11.61
C LYS A 172 8.08 -3.58 -11.22
N MET A 173 7.34 -4.34 -12.04
CA MET A 173 7.08 -5.76 -11.77
C MET A 173 8.36 -6.59 -11.85
N ASN A 174 9.19 -6.38 -12.89
CA ASN A 174 10.48 -7.08 -13.02
C ASN A 174 11.38 -6.79 -11.82
N PHE A 175 11.47 -5.54 -11.39
CA PHE A 175 12.23 -5.16 -10.20
C PHE A 175 11.77 -5.95 -8.96
N ILE A 176 10.48 -6.04 -8.70
CA ILE A 176 9.95 -6.78 -7.54
C ILE A 176 10.25 -8.28 -7.64
N LEU A 177 10.13 -8.87 -8.82
CA LEU A 177 10.48 -10.27 -9.05
C LEU A 177 11.98 -10.53 -8.80
N GLU A 178 12.85 -9.66 -9.27
CA GLU A 178 14.30 -9.74 -9.06
C GLU A 178 14.70 -9.63 -7.58
N GLN A 179 13.91 -8.90 -6.79
CA GLN A 179 14.13 -8.79 -5.34
C GLN A 179 13.62 -10.00 -4.54
N ASN A 180 12.93 -10.96 -5.15
CA ASN A 180 12.15 -12.00 -4.47
C ASN A 180 11.17 -11.40 -3.45
N SER A 181 10.55 -10.29 -3.80
CA SER A 181 9.61 -9.60 -2.93
C SER A 181 8.25 -10.31 -2.91
N GLY A 182 7.50 -10.18 -1.82
CA GLY A 182 6.34 -11.03 -1.54
C GLY A 182 5.18 -10.87 -2.49
N THR A 183 4.82 -9.65 -2.87
CA THR A 183 3.61 -9.41 -3.68
C THR A 183 3.63 -8.06 -4.41
N VAL A 184 2.69 -7.91 -5.32
CA VAL A 184 2.40 -6.65 -6.03
C VAL A 184 0.93 -6.35 -5.89
N MET A 185 0.59 -5.10 -5.58
CA MET A 185 -0.78 -4.61 -5.54
C MET A 185 -0.98 -3.53 -6.59
N TYR A 186 -2.11 -3.51 -7.25
CA TYR A 186 -2.53 -2.43 -8.13
C TYR A 186 -3.84 -1.80 -7.65
N PHE A 187 -3.92 -0.49 -7.76
CA PHE A 187 -5.09 0.30 -7.37
C PHE A 187 -5.56 1.16 -8.55
N ALA A 188 -6.76 0.97 -9.06
CA ALA A 188 -7.80 0.03 -8.72
C ALA A 188 -8.25 -0.74 -9.97
N TYR A 189 -8.83 -1.93 -9.79
CA TYR A 189 -9.19 -2.83 -10.89
C TYR A 189 -10.17 -2.22 -11.91
N PHE A 190 -11.08 -1.37 -11.49
CA PHE A 190 -12.11 -0.75 -12.32
C PHE A 190 -11.74 0.64 -12.89
N SER A 191 -10.51 1.10 -12.72
CA SER A 191 -10.07 2.42 -13.22
C SER A 191 -9.75 2.46 -14.72
#